data_9e0f9fb1230d49d0e34385151bb88efc
#
_entry.id   9e0f9fb1230d49d0e34385151bb88efc
#
_cell.length_a   1.000
_cell.length_b   1.000
_cell.length_c   1.000
_cell.angle_alpha   90.00
_cell.angle_beta   90.00
_cell.angle_gamma   90.00
#
_symmetry.space_group_name_H-M   'P 1'
#
loop_
_entity.id
_entity.type
_entity.pdbx_description
1 polymer ?
#
loop_
_entity_poly.entity_id
_entity_poly.type
_entity_poly.pdbx_seq_one_letter_code
_entity_poly.pdbx_strand_id
1 'polypeptide(L)'
;ILIDCSMEQGRDTFENQEIPVPAVQIDTVLLTHAHIDHAGNLPLLYNRGFRGKIHATGATAALCDIMLRDSAHIQMSEAEWRNRKGKRSGEQEYIPVYTMEDALAAVRLFEPHDYNEKFTLYDGIEVRFTDVGHLLGSASIEVWITENGQTKKIVFSGDIGNINQPLINDPAYIKEADYVVMEST
;
A
#
# COMPACT_ATOMS: atom_id res chain seq x y z
N ILE A 1 2.64 12.40 -4.09
CA ILE A 1 2.87 10.95 -4.20
C ILE A 1 2.94 10.38 -2.79
N LEU A 2 2.22 9.29 -2.53
CA LEU A 2 2.29 8.50 -1.31
C LEU A 2 2.98 7.16 -1.62
N ILE A 3 3.90 6.73 -0.77
CA ILE A 3 4.50 5.40 -0.84
C ILE A 3 3.90 4.55 0.25
N ASP A 4 3.21 3.47 -0.14
CA ASP A 4 2.40 2.61 0.72
C ASP A 4 1.28 3.37 1.47
N CYS A 5 0.34 2.64 2.03
CA CYS A 5 -0.77 3.18 2.82
C CYS A 5 -1.09 2.21 3.96
N SER A 6 -0.23 2.24 4.96
CA SER A 6 -0.12 1.30 6.06
C SER A 6 -1.35 1.26 6.96
N MET A 7 -1.71 0.05 7.40
CA MET A 7 -2.60 -0.16 8.54
C MET A 7 -1.75 -0.72 9.69
N GLU A 8 -1.75 -0.06 10.83
CA GLU A 8 -1.02 -0.53 12.01
C GLU A 8 -1.57 -1.87 12.49
N GLN A 9 -0.66 -2.79 12.82
CA GLN A 9 -0.97 -4.13 13.31
C GLN A 9 -0.35 -4.32 14.69
N GLY A 10 -0.96 -5.10 15.57
CA GLY A 10 -0.39 -5.47 16.86
C GLY A 10 -1.37 -5.47 18.02
N ARG A 11 -0.85 -5.77 19.22
CA ARG A 11 -1.62 -5.80 20.48
C ARG A 11 -1.64 -4.46 21.19
N ASP A 12 -0.73 -3.58 20.88
CA ASP A 12 -0.64 -2.27 21.46
C ASP A 12 -1.71 -1.38 20.85
N THR A 13 -2.39 -0.64 21.69
CA THR A 13 -3.51 0.24 21.35
C THR A 13 -3.04 1.52 20.64
N PHE A 14 -2.12 1.40 19.70
CA PHE A 14 -1.88 2.50 18.78
C PHE A 14 -3.07 2.62 17.86
N GLU A 15 -3.81 3.68 18.00
CA GLU A 15 -4.82 4.04 16.99
C GLU A 15 -4.06 4.34 15.69
N ASN A 16 -4.55 3.78 14.58
CA ASN A 16 -4.00 4.09 13.25
C ASN A 16 -3.89 5.61 13.10
N GLN A 17 -2.67 6.10 12.98
CA GLN A 17 -2.44 7.53 12.88
C GLN A 17 -2.99 8.06 11.56
N GLU A 18 -3.56 9.24 11.62
CA GLU A 18 -4.01 9.89 10.41
C GLU A 18 -2.82 10.25 9.51
N ILE A 19 -2.97 10.02 8.21
CA ILE A 19 -2.00 10.49 7.22
C ILE A 19 -1.92 12.01 7.36
N PRO A 20 -0.71 12.60 7.52
CA PRO A 20 -0.55 14.02 7.83
C PRO A 20 -0.94 14.97 6.69
N VAL A 21 -1.38 14.43 5.56
CA VAL A 21 -1.83 15.16 4.38
C VAL A 21 -3.26 14.73 4.04
N PRO A 22 -4.19 15.67 3.78
CA PRO A 22 -5.54 15.31 3.37
C PRO A 22 -5.54 14.39 2.13
N ALA A 23 -6.33 13.33 2.16
CA ALA A 23 -6.40 12.33 1.10
C ALA A 23 -6.70 12.94 -0.29
N VAL A 24 -7.46 14.03 -0.34
CA VAL A 24 -7.78 14.76 -1.58
C VAL A 24 -6.58 15.50 -2.20
N GLN A 25 -5.48 15.64 -1.47
CA GLN A 25 -4.24 16.26 -1.95
C GLN A 25 -3.20 15.21 -2.40
N ILE A 26 -3.53 13.93 -2.28
CA ILE A 26 -2.67 12.84 -2.74
C ILE A 26 -3.08 12.51 -4.18
N ASP A 27 -2.18 12.75 -5.13
CA ASP A 27 -2.46 12.53 -6.55
C ASP A 27 -2.29 11.06 -6.94
N THR A 28 -1.37 10.35 -6.29
CA THR A 28 -1.06 8.95 -6.62
C THR A 28 -0.46 8.20 -5.44
N VAL A 29 -0.64 6.88 -5.45
CA VAL A 29 0.02 5.95 -4.53
C VAL A 29 0.93 5.03 -5.34
N LEU A 30 2.14 4.79 -4.83
CA LEU A 30 3.03 3.73 -5.30
C LEU A 30 3.07 2.68 -4.20
N LEU A 31 2.66 1.46 -4.51
CA LEU A 31 2.54 0.38 -3.53
C LEU A 31 3.63 -0.66 -3.72
N THR A 32 4.38 -0.96 -2.66
CA THR A 32 5.47 -1.93 -2.68
C THR A 32 4.96 -3.36 -2.76
N HIS A 33 3.98 -3.72 -1.94
CA HIS A 33 3.41 -5.07 -1.90
C HIS A 33 2.05 -5.10 -1.16
N ALA A 34 1.41 -6.28 -1.13
CA ALA A 34 0.02 -6.41 -0.72
C ALA A 34 -0.19 -6.69 0.77
N HIS A 35 0.84 -6.74 1.62
CA HIS A 35 0.61 -6.92 3.06
C HIS A 35 -0.24 -5.79 3.66
N ILE A 36 -1.00 -6.11 4.69
CA ILE A 36 -1.98 -5.21 5.29
C ILE A 36 -1.32 -3.98 5.94
N ASP A 37 -0.15 -4.15 6.49
CA ASP A 37 0.68 -3.08 7.05
C ASP A 37 1.31 -2.16 5.98
N HIS A 38 1.16 -2.47 4.70
CA HIS A 38 1.54 -1.62 3.57
C HIS A 38 0.36 -1.12 2.75
N ALA A 39 -0.70 -1.94 2.59
CA ALA A 39 -1.84 -1.65 1.72
C ALA A 39 -3.16 -1.42 2.47
N GLY A 40 -3.22 -1.75 3.77
CA GLY A 40 -4.48 -1.94 4.50
C GLY A 40 -5.37 -0.71 4.62
N ASN A 41 -4.82 0.49 4.55
CA ASN A 41 -5.60 1.73 4.61
C ASN A 41 -5.94 2.33 3.23
N LEU A 42 -5.67 1.65 2.12
CA LEU A 42 -6.10 2.11 0.79
C LEU A 42 -7.61 2.34 0.67
N PRO A 43 -8.49 1.46 1.23
CA PRO A 43 -9.94 1.73 1.25
C PRO A 43 -10.32 2.95 2.09
N LEU A 44 -9.66 3.15 3.24
CA LEU A 44 -9.85 4.34 4.07
C LEU A 44 -9.42 5.61 3.34
N LEU A 45 -8.28 5.54 2.63
CA LEU A 45 -7.78 6.65 1.82
C LEU A 45 -8.81 7.04 0.75
N TYR A 46 -9.40 6.04 0.05
CA TYR A 46 -10.49 6.25 -0.88
C TYR A 46 -11.72 6.91 -0.21
N ASN A 47 -12.15 6.36 0.92
CA ASN A 47 -13.29 6.89 1.70
C ASN A 47 -13.09 8.36 2.08
N ARG A 48 -11.85 8.74 2.41
CA ARG A 48 -11.45 10.12 2.74
C ARG A 48 -11.25 11.05 1.53
N GLY A 49 -11.54 10.58 0.32
CA GLY A 49 -11.58 11.41 -0.88
C GLY A 49 -10.44 11.26 -1.87
N PHE A 50 -9.50 10.33 -1.67
CA PHE A 50 -8.51 9.97 -2.68
C PHE A 50 -9.20 9.43 -3.94
N ARG A 51 -8.76 9.91 -5.11
CA ARG A 51 -9.31 9.51 -6.42
C ARG A 51 -8.21 9.30 -7.47
N GLY A 52 -6.95 9.36 -7.06
CA GLY A 52 -5.80 9.11 -7.92
C GLY A 52 -5.63 7.63 -8.27
N LYS A 53 -4.53 7.30 -8.93
CA LYS A 53 -4.17 5.92 -9.26
C LYS A 53 -3.30 5.29 -8.18
N ILE A 54 -3.40 3.97 -8.06
CA ILE A 54 -2.55 3.13 -7.21
C ILE A 54 -1.69 2.29 -8.14
N HIS A 55 -0.44 2.66 -8.31
CA HIS A 55 0.51 1.93 -9.15
C HIS A 55 1.17 0.83 -8.33
N ALA A 56 1.17 -0.39 -8.85
CA ALA A 56 1.76 -1.57 -8.25
C ALA A 56 2.12 -2.58 -9.34
N THR A 57 2.79 -3.68 -8.97
CA THR A 57 2.91 -4.82 -9.89
C THR A 57 1.56 -5.50 -10.09
N GLY A 58 1.40 -6.22 -11.20
CA GLY A 58 0.15 -6.93 -11.51
C GLY A 58 -0.24 -7.95 -10.43
N ALA A 59 0.73 -8.67 -9.87
CA ALA A 59 0.47 -9.64 -8.80
C ALA A 59 0.09 -8.96 -7.48
N THR A 60 0.74 -7.84 -7.12
CA THR A 60 0.35 -7.03 -5.96
C THR A 60 -1.08 -6.52 -6.10
N ALA A 61 -1.46 -5.99 -7.26
CA ALA A 61 -2.84 -5.53 -7.49
C ALA A 61 -3.87 -6.66 -7.35
N ALA A 62 -3.56 -7.86 -7.89
CA ALA A 62 -4.43 -9.03 -7.76
C ALA A 62 -4.56 -9.54 -6.32
N LEU A 63 -3.46 -9.54 -5.55
CA LEU A 63 -3.50 -9.90 -4.13
C LEU A 63 -4.27 -8.87 -3.30
N CYS A 64 -4.11 -7.58 -3.58
CA CYS A 64 -4.85 -6.52 -2.91
C CYS A 64 -6.36 -6.65 -3.12
N ASP A 65 -6.83 -7.09 -4.28
CA ASP A 65 -8.27 -7.35 -4.49
C ASP A 65 -8.80 -8.38 -3.49
N ILE A 66 -8.05 -9.44 -3.23
CA ILE A 66 -8.44 -10.46 -2.26
C ILE A 66 -8.32 -9.94 -0.83
N MET A 67 -7.14 -9.39 -0.48
CA MET A 67 -6.80 -9.01 0.90
C MET A 67 -7.61 -7.84 1.44
N LEU A 68 -7.86 -6.82 0.64
CA LEU A 68 -8.63 -5.65 1.08
C LEU A 68 -10.11 -5.98 1.26
N ARG A 69 -10.66 -6.86 0.42
CA ARG A 69 -12.04 -7.35 0.59
C ARG A 69 -12.19 -8.23 1.81
N ASP A 70 -11.23 -9.12 2.06
CA ASP A 70 -11.21 -9.97 3.25
C ASP A 70 -11.12 -9.10 4.53
N SER A 71 -10.19 -8.14 4.56
CA SER A 71 -10.05 -7.20 5.65
C SER A 71 -11.34 -6.40 5.92
N ALA A 72 -12.01 -5.91 4.87
CA ALA A 72 -13.30 -5.22 5.00
C ALA A 72 -14.37 -6.14 5.60
N HIS A 73 -14.45 -7.40 5.14
CA HIS A 73 -15.38 -8.40 5.66
C HIS A 73 -15.17 -8.68 7.15
N ILE A 74 -13.91 -8.87 7.55
CA ILE A 74 -13.52 -9.11 8.95
C ILE A 74 -13.93 -7.92 9.83
N GLN A 75 -13.58 -6.69 9.44
CA GLN A 75 -13.90 -5.47 10.19
C GLN A 75 -15.41 -5.26 10.33
N MET A 76 -16.18 -5.46 9.26
CA MET A 76 -17.64 -5.34 9.29
C MET A 76 -18.27 -6.40 10.20
N SER A 77 -17.81 -7.66 10.12
CA SER A 77 -18.29 -8.74 10.97
C SER A 77 -17.97 -8.51 12.45
N GLU A 78 -16.77 -7.97 12.74
CA GLU A 78 -16.39 -7.59 14.11
C GLU A 78 -17.25 -6.43 14.63
N ALA A 79 -17.50 -5.42 13.81
CA ALA A 79 -18.37 -4.30 14.16
C ALA A 79 -19.78 -4.79 14.50
N GLU A 80 -20.37 -5.64 13.68
CA GLU A 80 -21.67 -6.25 13.95
C GLU A 80 -21.71 -7.05 15.26
N TRP A 81 -20.66 -7.83 15.53
CA TRP A 81 -20.57 -8.63 16.75
C TRP A 81 -20.44 -7.74 18.00
N ARG A 82 -19.58 -6.71 17.97
CA ARG A 82 -19.43 -5.74 19.07
C ARG A 82 -20.73 -5.01 19.32
N ASN A 83 -21.40 -4.53 18.28
CA ASN A 83 -22.65 -3.79 18.38
C ASN A 83 -23.80 -4.64 18.94
N ARG A 84 -23.86 -5.94 18.59
CA ARG A 84 -24.82 -6.86 19.21
C ARG A 84 -24.60 -7.04 20.70
N LYS A 85 -23.34 -7.08 21.15
CA LYS A 85 -22.99 -7.13 22.59
C LYS A 85 -23.27 -5.81 23.29
N GLY A 86 -22.83 -4.69 22.70
CA GLY A 86 -22.91 -3.35 23.28
C GLY A 86 -24.36 -2.82 23.42
N LYS A 87 -25.31 -3.29 22.59
CA LYS A 87 -26.73 -2.91 22.73
C LYS A 87 -27.34 -3.15 24.11
N ARG A 88 -26.79 -4.10 24.88
CA ARG A 88 -27.26 -4.42 26.24
C ARG A 88 -26.61 -3.56 27.32
N SER A 89 -25.46 -2.95 27.05
CA SER A 89 -24.68 -2.14 28.00
C SER A 89 -24.77 -0.64 27.73
N GLY A 90 -25.44 -0.19 26.66
CA GLY A 90 -25.54 1.22 26.29
C GLY A 90 -24.21 1.79 25.76
N GLU A 91 -23.34 0.94 25.27
CA GLU A 91 -22.08 1.34 24.65
C GLU A 91 -22.29 2.05 23.31
N GLN A 92 -21.34 2.91 22.95
CA GLN A 92 -21.34 3.62 21.67
C GLN A 92 -21.19 2.61 20.51
N GLU A 93 -21.87 2.87 19.40
CA GLU A 93 -21.79 2.03 18.21
C GLU A 93 -20.37 1.99 17.65
N TYR A 94 -19.85 0.78 17.46
CA TYR A 94 -18.56 0.55 16.82
C TYR A 94 -18.72 0.59 15.30
N ILE A 95 -17.94 1.43 14.64
CA ILE A 95 -17.95 1.62 13.19
C ILE A 95 -16.68 0.99 12.61
N PRO A 96 -16.76 0.18 11.54
CA PRO A 96 -15.56 -0.35 10.88
C PRO A 96 -14.74 0.80 10.27
N VAL A 97 -13.42 0.63 10.16
CA VAL A 97 -12.52 1.64 9.60
C VAL A 97 -12.89 1.98 8.15
N TYR A 98 -13.35 0.98 7.40
CA TYR A 98 -13.90 1.12 6.06
C TYR A 98 -14.85 -0.03 5.75
N THR A 99 -15.61 0.10 4.68
CA THR A 99 -16.63 -0.84 4.25
C THR A 99 -16.14 -1.69 3.06
N MET A 100 -16.91 -2.74 2.72
CA MET A 100 -16.72 -3.51 1.49
C MET A 100 -16.81 -2.63 0.23
N GLU A 101 -17.68 -1.64 0.24
CA GLU A 101 -17.84 -0.71 -0.89
C GLU A 101 -16.58 0.13 -1.08
N ASP A 102 -15.99 0.62 0.01
CA ASP A 102 -14.70 1.35 -0.02
C ASP A 102 -13.58 0.48 -0.57
N ALA A 103 -13.50 -0.79 -0.13
CA ALA A 103 -12.49 -1.74 -0.62
C ALA A 103 -12.63 -2.00 -2.12
N LEU A 104 -13.84 -2.28 -2.60
CA LEU A 104 -14.11 -2.49 -4.02
C LEU A 104 -13.82 -1.24 -4.87
N ALA A 105 -14.05 -0.07 -4.32
CA ALA A 105 -13.77 1.19 -5.01
C ALA A 105 -12.26 1.46 -5.09
N ALA A 106 -11.50 1.22 -4.01
CA ALA A 106 -10.05 1.35 -3.98
C ALA A 106 -9.37 0.39 -4.97
N VAL A 107 -9.83 -0.87 -5.03
CA VAL A 107 -9.30 -1.86 -5.98
C VAL A 107 -9.42 -1.41 -7.44
N ARG A 108 -10.47 -0.68 -7.80
CA ARG A 108 -10.65 -0.14 -9.18
C ARG A 108 -9.65 0.97 -9.55
N LEU A 109 -8.91 1.51 -8.59
CA LEU A 109 -7.91 2.54 -8.82
C LEU A 109 -6.54 1.98 -9.19
N PHE A 110 -6.35 0.66 -9.07
CA PHE A 110 -5.07 0.04 -9.40
C PHE A 110 -4.73 0.19 -10.88
N GLU A 111 -3.47 0.51 -11.12
CA GLU A 111 -2.83 0.55 -12.43
C GLU A 111 -1.58 -0.35 -12.37
N PRO A 112 -1.67 -1.57 -12.92
CA PRO A 112 -0.60 -2.55 -12.82
C PRO A 112 0.55 -2.25 -13.79
N HIS A 113 1.78 -2.53 -13.33
CA HIS A 113 3.02 -2.42 -14.11
C HIS A 113 3.83 -3.72 -14.03
N ASP A 114 4.67 -3.93 -15.02
CA ASP A 114 5.62 -5.04 -15.03
C ASP A 114 6.90 -4.69 -14.28
N TYR A 115 7.58 -5.72 -13.78
CA TYR A 115 8.90 -5.55 -13.16
C TYR A 115 9.93 -5.03 -14.18
N ASN A 116 10.83 -4.20 -13.69
CA ASN A 116 11.95 -3.65 -14.43
C ASN A 116 11.58 -2.76 -15.62
N GLU A 117 10.30 -2.50 -15.86
CA GLU A 117 9.84 -1.50 -16.81
C GLU A 117 9.78 -0.13 -16.16
N LYS A 118 10.43 0.85 -16.79
CA LYS A 118 10.41 2.23 -16.35
C LYS A 118 9.26 2.96 -17.04
N PHE A 119 8.43 3.62 -16.27
CA PHE A 119 7.31 4.41 -16.78
C PHE A 119 7.35 5.84 -16.26
N THR A 120 6.83 6.77 -17.03
CA THR A 120 6.68 8.17 -16.63
C THR A 120 5.41 8.32 -15.80
N LEU A 121 5.56 8.72 -14.55
CA LEU A 121 4.45 8.99 -13.66
C LEU A 121 3.91 10.42 -13.87
N TYR A 122 4.82 11.37 -13.91
CA TYR A 122 4.57 12.79 -14.21
C TYR A 122 5.75 13.36 -14.99
N ASP A 123 5.60 14.57 -15.54
CA ASP A 123 6.73 15.26 -16.16
C ASP A 123 7.89 15.40 -15.15
N GLY A 124 9.05 14.92 -15.52
CA GLY A 124 10.23 14.86 -14.67
C GLY A 124 10.22 13.78 -13.59
N ILE A 125 9.20 12.91 -13.50
CA ILE A 125 9.14 11.81 -12.53
C ILE A 125 8.93 10.48 -13.25
N GLU A 126 9.92 9.61 -13.14
CA GLU A 126 9.87 8.24 -13.66
C GLU A 126 9.93 7.23 -12.50
N VAL A 127 9.30 6.08 -12.68
CA VAL A 127 9.21 5.02 -11.66
C VAL A 127 9.53 3.66 -12.27
N ARG A 128 10.08 2.76 -11.46
CA ARG A 128 10.29 1.36 -11.78
C ARG A 128 10.06 0.49 -10.55
N PHE A 129 9.43 -0.65 -10.75
CA PHE A 129 9.29 -1.71 -9.75
C PHE A 129 10.38 -2.77 -9.97
N THR A 130 11.12 -3.11 -8.90
CA THR A 130 12.18 -4.12 -8.94
C THR A 130 11.84 -5.23 -7.94
N ASP A 131 11.79 -6.48 -8.41
CA ASP A 131 11.43 -7.64 -7.60
C ASP A 131 12.37 -7.80 -6.39
N VAL A 132 11.82 -7.90 -5.19
CA VAL A 132 12.57 -8.06 -3.94
C VAL A 132 12.33 -9.40 -3.25
N GLY A 133 11.63 -10.34 -3.90
CA GLY A 133 11.50 -11.73 -3.46
C GLY A 133 10.88 -11.92 -2.07
N HIS A 134 10.02 -11.00 -1.62
CA HIS A 134 9.36 -11.09 -0.31
C HIS A 134 8.00 -11.77 -0.41
N LEU A 135 7.20 -11.36 -1.36
CA LEU A 135 5.84 -11.84 -1.63
C LEU A 135 5.63 -11.86 -3.15
N LEU A 136 4.65 -12.61 -3.65
CA LEU A 136 4.25 -12.51 -5.05
C LEU A 136 3.88 -11.07 -5.39
N GLY A 137 4.60 -10.48 -6.33
CA GLY A 137 4.40 -9.10 -6.75
C GLY A 137 5.17 -8.06 -5.93
N SER A 138 5.83 -8.41 -4.84
CA SER A 138 6.59 -7.45 -4.02
C SER A 138 7.69 -6.76 -4.79
N ALA A 139 7.86 -5.46 -4.55
CA ALA A 139 8.85 -4.66 -5.24
C ALA A 139 9.48 -3.58 -4.36
N SER A 140 10.77 -3.33 -4.56
CA SER A 140 11.33 -2.01 -4.27
C SER A 140 10.87 -1.03 -5.34
N ILE A 141 10.63 0.20 -4.94
CA ILE A 141 10.21 1.29 -5.82
C ILE A 141 11.39 2.22 -6.06
N GLU A 142 11.78 2.35 -7.31
CA GLU A 142 12.80 3.29 -7.73
C GLU A 142 12.11 4.50 -8.37
N VAL A 143 12.42 5.69 -7.87
CA VAL A 143 11.86 6.95 -8.35
C VAL A 143 13.00 7.86 -8.81
N TRP A 144 12.96 8.29 -10.07
CA TRP A 144 13.86 9.29 -10.61
C TRP A 144 13.11 10.63 -10.70
N ILE A 145 13.68 11.65 -10.07
CA ILE A 145 13.14 13.01 -10.10
C ILE A 145 14.13 13.89 -10.82
N THR A 146 13.68 14.50 -11.92
CA THR A 146 14.47 15.41 -12.75
C THR A 146 13.94 16.82 -12.60
N GLU A 147 14.75 17.71 -12.09
CA GLU A 147 14.46 19.13 -11.96
C GLU A 147 15.69 19.96 -12.35
N ASN A 148 15.49 21.04 -13.13
CA ASN A 148 16.58 21.91 -13.61
C ASN A 148 17.75 21.18 -14.28
N GLY A 149 17.46 20.10 -15.01
CA GLY A 149 18.47 19.30 -15.71
C GLY A 149 19.30 18.38 -14.80
N GLN A 150 18.95 18.27 -13.53
CA GLN A 150 19.57 17.32 -12.58
C GLN A 150 18.57 16.22 -12.22
N THR A 151 19.02 14.97 -12.24
CA THR A 151 18.23 13.81 -11.85
C THR A 151 18.72 13.26 -10.52
N LYS A 152 17.80 12.98 -9.61
CA LYS A 152 18.04 12.27 -8.36
C LYS A 152 17.25 10.99 -8.32
N LYS A 153 17.86 9.93 -7.83
CA LYS A 153 17.23 8.63 -7.67
C LYS A 153 16.96 8.33 -6.20
N ILE A 154 15.70 8.10 -5.85
CA ILE A 154 15.27 7.66 -4.53
C ILE A 154 14.80 6.21 -4.64
N VAL A 155 15.17 5.38 -3.67
CA VAL A 155 14.73 3.99 -3.56
C VAL A 155 13.97 3.79 -2.27
N PHE A 156 12.78 3.20 -2.37
CA PHE A 156 12.00 2.70 -1.24
C PHE A 156 12.06 1.18 -1.27
N SER A 157 12.63 0.56 -0.23
CA SER A 157 12.88 -0.88 -0.25
C SER A 157 11.61 -1.72 -0.29
N GLY A 158 10.53 -1.26 0.36
CA GLY A 158 9.50 -2.19 0.83
C GLY A 158 10.13 -3.23 1.75
N ASP A 159 9.47 -4.35 1.94
CA ASP A 159 10.02 -5.49 2.66
C ASP A 159 10.85 -6.36 1.70
N ILE A 160 12.07 -6.70 2.13
CA ILE A 160 13.01 -7.47 1.33
C ILE A 160 12.94 -8.95 1.72
N GLY A 161 12.78 -9.82 0.75
CA GLY A 161 12.70 -11.27 0.97
C GLY A 161 14.04 -11.95 1.16
N ASN A 162 13.96 -13.24 1.42
CA ASN A 162 15.13 -14.12 1.54
C ASN A 162 15.42 -14.83 0.22
N ILE A 163 16.67 -15.28 0.05
CA ILE A 163 17.09 -16.10 -1.09
C ILE A 163 16.55 -17.53 -0.99
N ASN A 164 16.41 -18.21 -2.14
CA ASN A 164 15.98 -19.60 -2.25
C ASN A 164 14.58 -19.88 -1.68
N GLN A 165 13.67 -18.91 -1.75
CA GLN A 165 12.28 -19.10 -1.37
C GLN A 165 11.52 -19.87 -2.47
N PRO A 166 10.65 -20.85 -2.12
CA PRO A 166 9.82 -21.50 -3.11
C PRO A 166 8.80 -20.51 -3.71
N LEU A 167 8.53 -20.63 -5.01
CA LEU A 167 7.50 -19.89 -5.77
C LEU A 167 7.76 -18.41 -6.06
N ILE A 168 8.78 -17.80 -5.48
CA ILE A 168 9.17 -16.41 -5.72
C ILE A 168 10.63 -16.35 -6.15
N ASN A 169 10.99 -15.28 -6.86
CA ASN A 169 12.38 -15.07 -7.27
C ASN A 169 13.24 -14.62 -6.08
N ASP A 170 14.54 -14.83 -6.20
CA ASP A 170 15.48 -14.21 -5.27
C ASP A 170 15.45 -12.69 -5.40
N PRO A 171 15.71 -11.93 -4.33
CA PRO A 171 15.74 -10.47 -4.37
C PRO A 171 16.72 -9.93 -5.41
N ALA A 172 16.27 -9.03 -6.27
CA ALA A 172 17.13 -8.26 -7.15
C ALA A 172 17.67 -7.04 -6.39
N TYR A 173 19.01 -6.84 -6.45
CA TYR A 173 19.67 -5.77 -5.72
C TYR A 173 19.81 -4.52 -6.59
N ILE A 174 19.35 -3.38 -6.05
CA ILE A 174 19.56 -2.06 -6.65
C ILE A 174 20.94 -1.57 -6.24
N LYS A 175 21.80 -1.30 -7.23
CA LYS A 175 23.24 -1.01 -6.99
C LYS A 175 23.52 0.45 -6.66
N GLU A 176 22.68 1.37 -7.13
CA GLU A 176 22.94 2.80 -7.02
C GLU A 176 21.67 3.57 -6.72
N ALA A 177 21.76 4.50 -5.79
CA ALA A 177 20.72 5.48 -5.47
C ALA A 177 21.36 6.71 -4.84
N ASP A 178 20.72 7.89 -5.00
CA ASP A 178 21.11 9.09 -4.24
C ASP A 178 20.56 9.03 -2.81
N TYR A 179 19.35 8.48 -2.66
CA TYR A 179 18.66 8.33 -1.37
C TYR A 179 18.00 6.96 -1.26
N VAL A 180 18.02 6.39 -0.07
CA VAL A 180 17.37 5.11 0.23
C VAL A 180 16.53 5.26 1.49
N VAL A 181 15.26 4.85 1.38
CA VAL A 181 14.35 4.64 2.51
C VAL A 181 14.14 3.14 2.61
N MET A 182 14.60 2.51 3.68
CA MET A 182 14.58 1.06 3.80
C MET A 182 14.05 0.61 5.16
N GLU A 183 13.48 -0.59 5.17
CA GLU A 183 13.10 -1.28 6.41
C GLU A 183 14.31 -1.56 7.31
N SER A 184 14.03 -1.83 8.57
CA SER A 184 15.03 -2.19 9.58
C SER A 184 14.59 -3.36 10.46
N THR A 185 13.69 -4.18 9.96
CA THR A 185 13.17 -5.39 10.63
C THR A 185 14.08 -6.58 10.46
#